data_053a7185f8a97113fc36def5ea779764
#
_entry.id   053a7185f8a97113fc36def5ea779764
#
_cell.length_a   1.000
_cell.length_b   1.000
_cell.length_c   1.000
_cell.angle_alpha   90.00
_cell.angle_beta   90.00
_cell.angle_gamma   90.00
#
_symmetry.space_group_name_H-M   'P 1'
#
loop_
_entity.id
_entity.type
_entity.pdbx_description
1 polymer ?
#
loop_
_entity_poly.entity_id
_entity_poly.type
_entity_poly.pdbx_seq_one_letter_code
_entity_poly.pdbx_strand_id
1 'polypeptide(L)'
;AGFGTGLNAFLTLLHSEGSGKKIQYTSIEKYPLDPAIVKSLNYPLLSGDAGSNFFNAIHEAPWEKQFNITGDFSLLKIKADLTDYIPDGAYDLIYFDAFGPGKQPEMWTPQIFDTIASVTVKDGIFVTYSARGEVKRNLIRTGFKVSLLPGPPGKRQFIRAVKC
;
A
#
# COMPACT_ATOMS: atom_id res chain seq x y z
N ALA A 1 -2.28 0.04 2.73
CA ALA A 1 -2.95 -0.96 3.55
C ALA A 1 -3.33 -2.14 2.68
N GLY A 2 -3.19 -3.36 3.21
CA GLY A 2 -3.24 -4.61 2.47
C GLY A 2 -1.88 -4.97 1.88
N PHE A 3 -1.24 -6.04 2.37
CA PHE A 3 -0.06 -6.59 1.71
C PHE A 3 -0.51 -7.42 0.49
N GLY A 4 -1.57 -8.21 0.68
CA GLY A 4 -2.17 -9.05 -0.35
C GLY A 4 -1.13 -9.91 -1.05
N THR A 5 -1.05 -9.82 -2.37
CA THR A 5 -0.04 -10.52 -3.19
C THR A 5 1.35 -9.88 -3.17
N GLY A 6 1.57 -8.84 -2.39
CA GLY A 6 2.85 -8.10 -2.33
C GLY A 6 3.11 -7.18 -3.54
N LEU A 7 2.16 -7.05 -4.48
CA LEU A 7 2.40 -6.34 -5.75
C LEU A 7 2.82 -4.89 -5.55
N ASN A 8 2.16 -4.14 -4.67
CA ASN A 8 2.53 -2.73 -4.43
C ASN A 8 3.93 -2.60 -3.82
N ALA A 9 4.29 -3.47 -2.87
CA ALA A 9 5.64 -3.50 -2.29
C ALA A 9 6.68 -3.87 -3.35
N PHE A 10 6.40 -4.88 -4.16
CA PHE A 10 7.26 -5.36 -5.23
C PHE A 10 7.52 -4.28 -6.30
N LEU A 11 6.47 -3.62 -6.79
CA LEU A 11 6.61 -2.55 -7.79
C LEU A 11 7.36 -1.34 -7.21
N THR A 12 7.13 -1.02 -5.93
CA THR A 12 7.86 0.06 -5.26
C THR A 12 9.34 -0.27 -5.15
N LEU A 13 9.70 -1.50 -4.76
CA LEU A 13 11.07 -1.98 -4.71
C LEU A 13 11.73 -1.90 -6.09
N LEU A 14 11.12 -2.46 -7.13
CA LEU A 14 11.65 -2.41 -8.49
C LEU A 14 11.89 -0.97 -8.97
N HIS A 15 10.96 -0.06 -8.67
CA HIS A 15 11.07 1.34 -9.09
C HIS A 15 12.11 2.12 -8.27
N SER A 16 12.39 1.69 -7.04
CA SER A 16 13.38 2.34 -6.18
C SER A 16 14.82 2.00 -6.54
N GLU A 17 15.05 0.86 -7.17
CA GLU A 17 16.39 0.44 -7.57
C GLU A 17 17.04 1.47 -8.49
N GLY A 18 18.26 1.87 -8.14
CA GLY A 18 19.01 2.90 -8.88
C GLY A 18 18.50 4.34 -8.73
N SER A 19 17.41 4.56 -7.95
CA SER A 19 16.87 5.92 -7.74
C SER A 19 17.66 6.76 -6.74
N GLY A 20 18.54 6.15 -5.95
CA GLY A 20 19.27 6.78 -4.84
C GLY A 20 18.38 7.15 -3.64
N LYS A 21 17.13 6.72 -3.61
CA LYS A 21 16.19 6.99 -2.50
C LYS A 21 16.16 5.83 -1.54
N LYS A 22 16.24 6.13 -0.25
CA LYS A 22 15.99 5.14 0.82
C LYS A 22 14.49 5.03 1.08
N ILE A 23 13.95 3.82 1.02
CA ILE A 23 12.54 3.53 1.23
C ILE A 23 12.37 2.65 2.47
N GLN A 24 11.50 3.11 3.36
CA GLN A 24 10.97 2.31 4.46
C GLN A 24 9.52 1.97 4.14
N TYR A 25 9.26 0.72 3.81
CA TYR A 25 7.93 0.26 3.40
C TYR A 25 7.26 -0.48 4.55
N THR A 26 6.15 0.03 5.05
CA THR A 26 5.32 -0.64 6.05
C THR A 26 4.04 -1.16 5.40
N SER A 27 3.73 -2.42 5.61
CA SER A 27 2.49 -3.03 5.14
C SER A 27 1.72 -3.66 6.28
N ILE A 28 0.41 -3.44 6.30
CA ILE A 28 -0.51 -4.01 7.29
C ILE A 28 -1.43 -4.98 6.56
N GLU A 29 -1.52 -6.23 7.04
CA GLU A 29 -2.35 -7.28 6.45
C GLU A 29 -3.01 -8.12 7.54
N LYS A 30 -4.32 -8.25 7.48
CA LYS A 30 -5.08 -9.05 8.43
C LYS A 30 -4.97 -10.55 8.16
N TYR A 31 -4.94 -10.91 6.89
CA TYR A 31 -4.97 -12.32 6.42
C TYR A 31 -3.82 -12.59 5.46
N PRO A 32 -2.59 -12.79 5.96
CA PRO A 32 -1.46 -13.14 5.11
C PRO A 32 -1.78 -14.33 4.21
N LEU A 33 -1.37 -14.25 2.94
CA LEU A 33 -1.59 -15.33 1.98
C LEU A 33 -0.78 -16.57 2.37
N ASP A 34 -1.36 -17.73 2.08
CA ASP A 34 -0.65 -19.00 2.18
C ASP A 34 0.57 -19.02 1.24
N PRO A 35 1.74 -19.50 1.70
CA PRO A 35 2.94 -19.61 0.88
C PRO A 35 2.73 -20.40 -0.42
N ALA A 36 1.81 -21.36 -0.47
CA ALA A 36 1.49 -22.11 -1.68
C ALA A 36 0.81 -21.21 -2.74
N ILE A 37 -0.04 -20.28 -2.30
CA ILE A 37 -0.66 -19.28 -3.19
C ILE A 37 0.42 -18.32 -3.71
N VAL A 38 1.31 -17.83 -2.85
CA VAL A 38 2.40 -16.94 -3.24
C VAL A 38 3.26 -17.57 -4.33
N LYS A 39 3.63 -18.85 -4.20
CA LYS A 39 4.42 -19.59 -5.19
C LYS A 39 3.72 -19.76 -6.55
N SER A 40 2.40 -19.65 -6.60
CA SER A 40 1.62 -19.73 -7.85
C SER A 40 1.50 -18.40 -8.60
N LEU A 41 1.96 -17.29 -8.00
CA LEU A 41 1.89 -15.98 -8.62
C LEU A 41 2.95 -15.84 -9.72
N ASN A 42 2.58 -15.21 -10.83
CA ASN A 42 3.44 -15.08 -12.00
C ASN A 42 4.20 -13.74 -12.08
N TYR A 43 4.13 -12.90 -11.06
CA TYR A 43 4.82 -11.60 -11.07
C TYR A 43 6.34 -11.71 -11.29
N PRO A 44 7.03 -12.69 -10.69
CA PRO A 44 8.45 -12.89 -10.96
C PRO A 44 8.76 -13.06 -12.45
N LEU A 45 7.93 -13.82 -13.16
CA LEU A 45 8.14 -14.11 -14.58
C LEU A 45 8.04 -12.88 -15.48
N LEU A 46 7.36 -11.83 -15.02
CA LEU A 46 7.15 -10.57 -15.77
C LEU A 46 8.28 -9.56 -15.55
N SER A 47 9.22 -9.82 -14.65
CA SER A 47 10.22 -8.86 -14.20
C SER A 47 11.67 -9.32 -14.30
N GLY A 48 11.90 -10.48 -14.95
CA GLY A 48 13.23 -11.08 -15.10
C GLY A 48 13.83 -11.61 -13.80
N ASP A 49 15.10 -12.05 -13.85
CA ASP A 49 15.76 -12.74 -12.73
C ASP A 49 15.89 -11.87 -11.46
N ALA A 50 16.25 -10.60 -11.63
CA ALA A 50 16.34 -9.67 -10.51
C ALA A 50 14.97 -9.48 -9.83
N GLY A 51 13.90 -9.36 -10.61
CA GLY A 51 12.55 -9.28 -10.10
C GLY A 51 12.12 -10.52 -9.33
N SER A 52 12.50 -11.70 -9.80
CA SER A 52 12.23 -12.97 -9.11
C SER A 52 12.86 -13.00 -7.71
N ASN A 53 14.11 -12.58 -7.59
CA ASN A 53 14.82 -12.50 -6.31
C ASN A 53 14.13 -11.52 -5.35
N PHE A 54 13.74 -10.34 -5.82
CA PHE A 54 13.06 -9.33 -5.01
C PHE A 54 11.67 -9.79 -4.57
N PHE A 55 10.91 -10.42 -5.46
CA PHE A 55 9.59 -10.95 -5.11
C PHE A 55 9.69 -12.00 -4.00
N ASN A 56 10.63 -12.94 -4.11
CA ASN A 56 10.86 -13.95 -3.09
C ASN A 56 11.29 -13.28 -1.77
N ALA A 57 12.25 -12.35 -1.80
CA ALA A 57 12.75 -11.68 -0.61
C ALA A 57 11.66 -10.91 0.17
N ILE A 58 10.73 -10.22 -0.51
CA ILE A 58 9.63 -9.52 0.19
C ILE A 58 8.64 -10.50 0.84
N HIS A 59 8.43 -11.68 0.26
CA HIS A 59 7.55 -12.69 0.84
C HIS A 59 8.21 -13.45 1.99
N GLU A 60 9.50 -13.79 1.87
CA GLU A 60 10.30 -14.47 2.89
C GLU A 60 10.65 -13.58 4.08
N ALA A 61 10.66 -12.25 3.90
CA ALA A 61 10.88 -11.32 5.00
C ALA A 61 9.95 -11.63 6.19
N PRO A 62 10.46 -11.62 7.43
CA PRO A 62 9.68 -11.96 8.61
C PRO A 62 8.54 -10.96 8.84
N TRP A 63 7.44 -11.41 9.43
CA TRP A 63 6.39 -10.57 9.98
C TRP A 63 6.83 -9.94 11.31
N GLU A 64 6.27 -8.79 11.66
CA GLU A 64 6.50 -8.04 12.91
C GLU A 64 7.96 -7.60 13.13
N LYS A 65 8.78 -7.67 12.10
CA LYS A 65 10.20 -7.28 12.17
C LYS A 65 10.61 -6.53 10.92
N GLN A 66 11.26 -5.38 11.10
CA GLN A 66 11.87 -4.68 9.97
C GLN A 66 13.01 -5.50 9.38
N PHE A 67 13.00 -5.63 8.06
CA PHE A 67 13.96 -6.42 7.30
C PHE A 67 14.47 -5.64 6.09
N ASN A 68 15.78 -5.57 5.91
CA ASN A 68 16.39 -4.91 4.76
C ASN A 68 16.36 -5.87 3.56
N ILE A 69 15.61 -5.54 2.53
CA ILE A 69 15.57 -6.29 1.28
C ILE A 69 16.79 -5.93 0.43
N THR A 70 17.11 -4.63 0.35
CA THR A 70 18.34 -4.10 -0.28
C THR A 70 18.99 -3.07 0.64
N GLY A 71 20.08 -2.44 0.21
CA GLY A 71 20.71 -1.34 0.96
C GLY A 71 19.82 -0.11 1.11
N ASP A 72 18.90 0.07 0.17
CA ASP A 72 18.03 1.25 0.11
C ASP A 72 16.54 0.94 0.32
N PHE A 73 16.16 -0.33 0.51
CA PHE A 73 14.78 -0.72 0.74
C PHE A 73 14.62 -1.61 1.97
N SER A 74 13.90 -1.14 2.97
CA SER A 74 13.50 -1.92 4.14
C SER A 74 12.00 -2.16 4.16
N LEU A 75 11.59 -3.34 4.62
CA LEU A 75 10.20 -3.80 4.69
C LEU A 75 9.84 -4.17 6.13
N LEU A 76 8.71 -3.65 6.59
CA LEU A 76 8.03 -4.08 7.81
C LEU A 76 6.64 -4.60 7.43
N LYS A 77 6.39 -5.88 7.67
CA LYS A 77 5.07 -6.50 7.51
C LYS A 77 4.41 -6.66 8.87
N ILE A 78 3.22 -6.10 9.06
CA ILE A 78 2.45 -6.16 10.31
C ILE A 78 1.19 -6.98 10.08
N LYS A 79 0.99 -8.01 10.89
CA LYS A 79 -0.25 -8.81 10.88
C LYS A 79 -1.26 -8.17 11.82
N ALA A 80 -2.08 -7.26 11.30
CA ALA A 80 -3.08 -6.55 12.08
C ALA A 80 -4.30 -6.19 11.24
N ASP A 81 -5.42 -5.95 11.91
CA ASP A 81 -6.59 -5.32 11.32
C ASP A 81 -6.46 -3.81 11.44
N LEU A 82 -6.50 -3.08 10.32
CA LEU A 82 -6.41 -1.63 10.33
C LEU A 82 -7.62 -0.96 11.02
N THR A 83 -8.72 -1.67 11.20
CA THR A 83 -9.88 -1.16 11.96
C THR A 83 -9.58 -1.00 13.45
N ASP A 84 -8.64 -1.80 13.97
CA ASP A 84 -8.26 -1.84 15.39
C ASP A 84 -6.81 -1.39 15.64
N TYR A 85 -6.05 -1.18 14.57
CA TYR A 85 -4.63 -0.86 14.62
C TYR A 85 -4.37 0.55 14.08
N ILE A 86 -3.70 1.36 14.88
CA ILE A 86 -3.21 2.68 14.45
C ILE A 86 -1.74 2.50 14.06
N PRO A 87 -1.38 2.72 12.78
CA PRO A 87 0.01 2.65 12.35
C PRO A 87 0.87 3.65 13.12
N ASP A 88 2.02 3.20 13.57
CA ASP A 88 3.02 4.07 14.18
C ASP A 88 3.88 4.71 13.08
N GLY A 89 4.18 6.00 13.22
CA GLY A 89 5.04 6.72 12.28
C GLY A 89 4.32 7.78 11.44
N ALA A 90 5.07 8.32 10.48
CA ALA A 90 4.64 9.34 9.53
C ALA A 90 5.01 8.91 8.11
N TYR A 91 4.05 8.95 7.19
CA TYR A 91 4.18 8.37 5.85
C TYR A 91 4.06 9.44 4.76
N ASP A 92 5.01 9.43 3.83
CA ASP A 92 5.01 10.28 2.63
C ASP A 92 4.08 9.75 1.55
N LEU A 93 3.85 8.43 1.51
CA LEU A 93 3.02 7.77 0.50
C LEU A 93 2.22 6.64 1.12
N ILE A 94 0.92 6.66 0.90
CA ILE A 94 -0.01 5.60 1.32
C ILE A 94 -0.70 4.99 0.10
N TYR A 95 -0.46 3.70 -0.13
CA TYR A 95 -1.27 2.87 -1.01
C TYR A 95 -2.43 2.28 -0.22
N PHE A 96 -3.65 2.67 -0.54
CA PHE A 96 -4.86 2.13 0.08
C PHE A 96 -5.57 1.20 -0.89
N ASP A 97 -5.20 -0.06 -0.83
CA ASP A 97 -5.64 -1.10 -1.78
C ASP A 97 -6.46 -2.20 -1.08
N ALA A 98 -7.32 -1.81 -0.14
CA ALA A 98 -8.30 -2.68 0.49
C ALA A 98 -9.36 -3.15 -0.52
N PHE A 99 -10.08 -4.24 -0.23
CA PHE A 99 -11.25 -4.60 -1.03
C PHE A 99 -12.26 -3.46 -1.08
N GLY A 100 -12.97 -3.32 -2.22
CA GLY A 100 -13.87 -2.19 -2.45
C GLY A 100 -14.96 -2.04 -1.38
N PRO A 101 -15.53 -0.83 -1.23
CA PRO A 101 -16.54 -0.53 -0.20
C PRO A 101 -17.75 -1.45 -0.17
N GLY A 102 -18.06 -2.11 -1.28
CA GLY A 102 -19.13 -3.10 -1.33
C GLY A 102 -18.77 -4.48 -0.81
N LYS A 103 -17.48 -4.77 -0.64
CA LYS A 103 -16.98 -6.06 -0.13
C LYS A 103 -16.40 -5.95 1.28
N GLN A 104 -15.84 -4.80 1.61
CA GLN A 104 -15.16 -4.55 2.89
C GLN A 104 -15.50 -3.13 3.37
N PRO A 105 -16.78 -2.84 3.70
CA PRO A 105 -17.24 -1.49 4.05
C PRO A 105 -16.53 -0.92 5.29
N GLU A 106 -16.12 -1.77 6.23
CA GLU A 106 -15.41 -1.38 7.46
C GLU A 106 -14.09 -0.65 7.20
N MET A 107 -13.42 -0.95 6.08
CA MET A 107 -12.17 -0.28 5.68
C MET A 107 -12.39 1.12 5.09
N TRP A 108 -13.64 1.53 4.83
CA TRP A 108 -13.97 2.79 4.16
C TRP A 108 -14.75 3.75 5.05
N THR A 109 -14.75 3.50 6.36
CA THR A 109 -15.42 4.34 7.36
C THR A 109 -14.69 5.67 7.58
N PRO A 110 -15.36 6.72 8.05
CA PRO A 110 -14.73 7.98 8.42
C PRO A 110 -13.54 7.82 9.36
N GLN A 111 -13.61 6.90 10.31
CA GLN A 111 -12.55 6.62 11.29
C GLN A 111 -11.25 6.13 10.63
N ILE A 112 -11.35 5.26 9.62
CA ILE A 112 -10.17 4.83 8.85
C ILE A 112 -9.50 6.01 8.16
N PHE A 113 -10.27 6.94 7.59
CA PHE A 113 -9.69 8.14 6.97
C PHE A 113 -9.09 9.10 8.00
N ASP A 114 -9.63 9.18 9.22
CA ASP A 114 -9.03 9.92 10.32
C ASP A 114 -7.66 9.32 10.72
N THR A 115 -7.61 7.99 10.88
CA THR A 115 -6.36 7.26 11.13
C THR A 115 -5.33 7.50 10.02
N ILE A 116 -5.73 7.37 8.75
CA ILE A 116 -4.84 7.62 7.60
C ILE A 116 -4.31 9.05 7.62
N ALA A 117 -5.19 10.03 7.87
CA ALA A 117 -4.80 11.43 7.89
C ALA A 117 -3.83 11.77 9.04
N SER A 118 -3.97 11.10 10.20
CA SER A 118 -3.11 11.33 11.36
C SER A 118 -1.67 10.86 11.14
N VAL A 119 -1.48 9.86 10.28
CA VAL A 119 -0.16 9.27 9.97
C VAL A 119 0.42 9.72 8.63
N THR A 120 -0.30 10.58 7.89
CA THR A 120 0.21 11.15 6.62
C THR A 120 0.87 12.49 6.89
N VAL A 121 2.13 12.65 6.48
CA VAL A 121 2.85 13.93 6.58
C VAL A 121 2.19 15.02 5.72
N LYS A 122 2.47 16.28 6.03
CA LYS A 122 2.13 17.38 5.12
C LYS A 122 2.75 17.12 3.74
N ASP A 123 2.01 17.41 2.69
CA ASP A 123 2.34 17.11 1.28
C ASP A 123 2.43 15.61 0.96
N GLY A 124 2.19 14.73 1.92
CA GLY A 124 2.13 13.29 1.73
C GLY A 124 0.99 12.87 0.79
N ILE A 125 1.19 11.78 0.10
CA ILE A 125 0.31 11.32 -0.99
C ILE A 125 -0.48 10.09 -0.55
N PHE A 126 -1.77 10.12 -0.77
CA PHE A 126 -2.66 8.96 -0.65
C PHE A 126 -3.14 8.54 -2.04
N VAL A 127 -3.10 7.23 -2.31
CA VAL A 127 -3.54 6.65 -3.58
C VAL A 127 -4.51 5.50 -3.33
N THR A 128 -5.63 5.50 -4.05
CA THR A 128 -6.57 4.37 -4.07
C THR A 128 -7.27 4.23 -5.42
N TYR A 129 -7.55 3.00 -5.79
CA TYR A 129 -8.32 2.70 -7.00
C TYR A 129 -9.80 3.05 -6.89
N SER A 130 -10.34 3.23 -5.69
CA SER A 130 -11.75 3.51 -5.47
C SER A 130 -12.05 5.00 -5.63
N ALA A 131 -12.67 5.37 -6.75
CA ALA A 131 -13.05 6.76 -7.07
C ALA A 131 -14.49 7.12 -6.63
N ARG A 132 -15.07 6.40 -5.64
CA ARG A 132 -16.43 6.67 -5.15
C ARG A 132 -16.52 8.05 -4.48
N GLY A 133 -17.70 8.68 -4.62
CA GLY A 133 -17.95 10.00 -4.04
C GLY A 133 -17.78 10.05 -2.51
N GLU A 134 -18.10 8.98 -1.80
CA GLU A 134 -17.91 8.84 -0.36
C GLU A 134 -16.44 8.88 0.03
N VAL A 135 -15.57 8.16 -0.68
CA VAL A 135 -14.12 8.16 -0.48
C VAL A 135 -13.55 9.57 -0.66
N LYS A 136 -13.99 10.28 -1.71
CA LYS A 136 -13.59 11.68 -1.95
C LYS A 136 -14.00 12.60 -0.80
N ARG A 137 -15.25 12.48 -0.33
CA ARG A 137 -15.75 13.33 0.77
C ARG A 137 -14.95 13.09 2.06
N ASN A 138 -14.66 11.82 2.40
CA ASN A 138 -13.87 11.49 3.58
C ASN A 138 -12.44 12.06 3.49
N LEU A 139 -11.77 11.92 2.35
CA LEU A 139 -10.44 12.50 2.13
C LEU A 139 -10.45 14.04 2.28
N ILE A 140 -11.42 14.72 1.66
CA ILE A 140 -11.55 16.18 1.78
C ILE A 140 -11.79 16.60 3.24
N ARG A 141 -12.69 15.90 3.95
CA ARG A 141 -12.99 16.14 5.36
C ARG A 141 -11.73 16.04 6.23
N THR A 142 -10.82 15.11 5.91
CA THR A 142 -9.58 14.88 6.69
C THR A 142 -8.38 15.68 6.20
N GLY A 143 -8.61 16.71 5.36
CA GLY A 143 -7.59 17.67 4.95
C GLY A 143 -6.75 17.24 3.77
N PHE A 144 -7.28 16.42 2.86
CA PHE A 144 -6.62 16.10 1.61
C PHE A 144 -7.22 16.89 0.43
N LYS A 145 -6.35 17.36 -0.46
CA LYS A 145 -6.72 17.85 -1.79
C LYS A 145 -6.80 16.67 -2.75
N VAL A 146 -8.00 16.38 -3.25
CA VAL A 146 -8.29 15.18 -4.06
C VAL A 146 -8.23 15.49 -5.55
N SER A 147 -7.51 14.65 -6.29
CA SER A 147 -7.47 14.64 -7.76
C SER A 147 -7.92 13.28 -8.29
N LEU A 148 -8.65 13.30 -9.41
CA LEU A 148 -8.99 12.09 -10.15
C LEU A 148 -8.02 11.97 -11.33
N LEU A 149 -7.36 10.83 -11.43
CA LEU A 149 -6.44 10.52 -12.52
C LEU A 149 -7.04 9.42 -13.41
N PRO A 150 -6.66 9.34 -14.68
CA PRO A 150 -7.08 8.26 -15.58
C PRO A 150 -6.70 6.90 -14.98
N GLY A 151 -7.65 5.97 -14.96
CA GLY A 151 -7.41 4.60 -14.48
C GLY A 151 -6.73 3.73 -15.52
N PRO A 152 -6.18 2.59 -15.11
CA PRO A 152 -5.68 1.57 -16.03
C PRO A 152 -6.83 0.98 -16.88
N PRO A 153 -6.52 0.18 -17.92
CA PRO A 153 -7.54 -0.49 -18.72
C PRO A 153 -8.58 -1.20 -17.84
N GLY A 154 -9.86 -0.96 -18.13
CA GLY A 154 -10.99 -1.48 -17.34
C GLY A 154 -11.41 -0.63 -16.13
N LYS A 155 -10.68 0.42 -15.77
CA LYS A 155 -11.05 1.39 -14.74
C LYS A 155 -11.04 2.82 -15.27
N ARG A 156 -12.14 3.53 -15.09
CA ARG A 156 -12.26 4.90 -15.61
C ARG A 156 -11.31 5.88 -14.91
N GLN A 157 -11.19 5.79 -13.59
CA GLN A 157 -10.43 6.74 -12.76
C GLN A 157 -9.94 6.08 -11.47
N PHE A 158 -8.87 6.65 -10.90
CA PHE A 158 -8.44 6.38 -9.52
C PHE A 158 -8.19 7.71 -8.78
N ILE A 159 -8.10 7.65 -7.46
CA ILE A 159 -7.84 8.83 -6.62
C ILE A 159 -6.35 8.93 -6.31
N ARG A 160 -5.80 10.13 -6.52
CA ARG A 160 -4.60 10.64 -5.87
C ARG A 160 -4.99 11.83 -5.01
N ALA A 161 -4.62 11.79 -3.73
CA ALA A 161 -4.90 12.89 -2.83
C ALA A 161 -3.61 13.34 -2.12
N VAL A 162 -3.48 14.64 -1.85
CA VAL A 162 -2.31 15.25 -1.20
C VAL A 162 -2.76 15.85 0.10
N LYS A 163 -2.06 15.56 1.19
CA LYS A 163 -2.32 16.12 2.52
C LYS A 163 -1.94 17.59 2.56
N CYS A 164 -2.87 18.47 2.99
CA CYS A 164 -2.65 19.91 3.11
C CYS A 164 -1.89 20.28 4.38
#